data_e314c991ea5dab676d1fd948afbb50b6
#
_entry.id   e314c991ea5dab676d1fd948afbb50b6
#
_cell.length_a   1.000
_cell.length_b   1.000
_cell.length_c   1.000
_cell.angle_alpha   90.00
_cell.angle_beta   90.00
_cell.angle_gamma   90.00
#
_symmetry.space_group_name_H-M   'P 1'
#
loop_
_entity.id
_entity.type
_entity.pdbx_description
1 polymer ?
#
loop_
_entity_poly.entity_id
_entity_poly.type
_entity_poly.pdbx_seq_one_letter_code
_entity_poly.pdbx_strand_id
1 'polypeptide(L)'
;MKLKAITGMLLITTFAILSACGKQGSSPSSMSAEADAHLFKLAQMNGCIECHTVSATSVGPSWLAIAERYKEAPHAEAKAILINSVMNGSKGKWLTWKGGEGMPPLGRRVAQQDIEELVDYILSLNNHQG
;
A
#
# COMPACT_ATOMS: atom_id res chain seq x y z
N MET A 1 15.46 60.22 -57.86
CA MET A 1 14.29 60.09 -56.94
C MET A 1 14.75 59.33 -55.67
N LYS A 2 14.36 59.78 -54.52
CA LYS A 2 15.06 59.63 -53.27
C LYS A 2 14.88 58.26 -52.68
N LEU A 3 16.00 57.53 -52.41
CA LEU A 3 16.10 56.29 -51.66
C LEU A 3 16.04 56.62 -50.15
N LYS A 4 15.08 56.12 -49.43
CA LYS A 4 15.02 56.19 -47.94
C LYS A 4 15.44 54.88 -47.38
N ALA A 5 16.59 54.85 -46.73
CA ALA A 5 17.05 53.77 -45.90
C ALA A 5 16.21 53.72 -44.63
N ILE A 6 15.68 52.56 -44.31
CA ILE A 6 15.06 52.26 -43.01
C ILE A 6 15.95 51.24 -42.28
N THR A 7 16.66 51.80 -41.31
CA THR A 7 17.48 51.03 -40.36
C THR A 7 16.56 50.26 -39.42
N GLY A 8 16.47 48.94 -39.63
CA GLY A 8 15.76 48.05 -38.71
C GLY A 8 16.68 47.59 -37.57
N MET A 9 16.40 48.08 -36.41
CA MET A 9 17.09 47.76 -35.15
C MET A 9 16.67 46.35 -34.68
N LEU A 10 17.63 45.44 -34.73
CA LEU A 10 17.45 44.04 -34.28
C LEU A 10 17.53 43.98 -32.75
N LEU A 11 16.37 43.88 -32.09
CA LEU A 11 16.26 43.60 -30.65
C LEU A 11 16.44 42.11 -30.41
N ILE A 12 17.61 41.72 -29.93
CA ILE A 12 17.88 40.38 -29.45
C ILE A 12 17.31 40.26 -28.02
N THR A 13 16.13 39.67 -27.89
CA THR A 13 15.59 39.29 -26.58
C THR A 13 16.22 37.97 -26.13
N THR A 14 17.17 38.05 -25.21
CA THR A 14 17.74 36.89 -24.52
C THR A 14 16.67 36.32 -23.60
N PHE A 15 16.13 35.17 -23.99
CA PHE A 15 15.20 34.38 -23.16
C PHE A 15 16.02 33.61 -22.13
N ALA A 16 16.06 34.13 -20.91
CA ALA A 16 16.65 33.43 -19.76
C ALA A 16 15.72 32.31 -19.35
N ILE A 17 16.09 31.07 -19.67
CA ILE A 17 15.41 29.86 -19.17
C ILE A 17 15.83 29.69 -17.73
N LEU A 18 15.00 30.11 -16.78
CA LEU A 18 15.10 29.70 -15.38
C LEU A 18 14.68 28.23 -15.33
N SER A 19 15.67 27.32 -15.21
CA SER A 19 15.46 25.96 -14.79
C SER A 19 15.02 25.97 -13.32
N ALA A 20 13.72 26.05 -13.08
CA ALA A 20 13.15 25.76 -11.78
C ALA A 20 13.29 24.24 -11.56
N CYS A 21 14.30 23.83 -10.77
CA CYS A 21 14.28 22.52 -10.10
C CYS A 21 13.08 22.50 -9.16
N GLY A 22 11.91 22.14 -9.69
CA GLY A 22 10.75 21.83 -8.89
C GLY A 22 11.05 20.59 -8.08
N LYS A 23 11.15 20.72 -6.74
CA LYS A 23 10.93 19.61 -5.84
C LYS A 23 9.64 18.95 -6.29
N GLN A 24 9.73 17.72 -6.85
CA GLN A 24 8.58 16.87 -7.06
C GLN A 24 7.99 16.57 -5.68
N GLY A 25 7.00 17.34 -5.29
CA GLY A 25 6.14 17.01 -4.17
C GLY A 25 5.41 15.72 -4.55
N SER A 26 5.75 14.62 -3.88
CA SER A 26 5.05 13.36 -4.05
C SER A 26 3.57 13.61 -3.81
N SER A 27 2.75 13.37 -4.82
CA SER A 27 1.29 13.45 -4.71
C SER A 27 0.83 12.45 -3.65
N PRO A 28 -0.19 12.75 -2.82
CA PRO A 28 -0.72 11.78 -1.83
C PRO A 28 -1.03 10.41 -2.44
N SER A 29 -1.50 10.36 -3.69
CA SER A 29 -1.77 9.12 -4.44
C SER A 29 -0.51 8.31 -4.77
N SER A 30 0.64 8.94 -4.99
CA SER A 30 1.89 8.21 -5.26
C SER A 30 2.47 7.62 -3.98
N MET A 31 2.35 8.31 -2.85
CA MET A 31 2.80 7.80 -1.55
C MET A 31 2.00 6.56 -1.12
N SER A 32 0.68 6.52 -1.35
CA SER A 32 -0.14 5.34 -1.04
C SER A 32 0.23 4.15 -1.93
N ALA A 33 0.41 4.37 -3.24
CA ALA A 33 0.79 3.30 -4.17
C ALA A 33 2.17 2.70 -3.86
N GLU A 34 3.13 3.51 -3.43
CA GLU A 34 4.46 3.02 -3.01
C GLU A 34 4.37 2.22 -1.69
N ALA A 35 3.57 2.69 -0.73
CA ALA A 35 3.31 1.97 0.51
C ALA A 35 2.62 0.62 0.25
N ASP A 36 1.60 0.60 -0.60
CA ASP A 36 0.90 -0.63 -0.99
C ASP A 36 1.84 -1.64 -1.66
N ALA A 37 2.71 -1.17 -2.57
CA ALA A 37 3.70 -2.01 -3.23
C ALA A 37 4.73 -2.57 -2.25
N HIS A 38 5.20 -1.76 -1.28
CA HIS A 38 6.10 -2.20 -0.23
C HIS A 38 5.48 -3.30 0.62
N LEU A 39 4.26 -3.08 1.09
CA LEU A 39 3.54 -4.01 1.96
C LEU A 39 3.18 -5.31 1.25
N PHE A 40 2.81 -5.23 -0.03
CA PHE A 40 2.61 -6.43 -0.85
C PHE A 40 3.90 -7.25 -1.00
N LYS A 41 5.03 -6.56 -1.22
CA LYS A 41 6.34 -7.23 -1.28
C LYS A 41 6.72 -7.86 0.06
N LEU A 42 6.46 -7.17 1.18
CA LEU A 42 6.69 -7.69 2.52
C LEU A 42 5.89 -8.97 2.76
N ALA A 43 4.61 -8.98 2.37
CA ALA A 43 3.75 -10.15 2.43
C ALA A 43 4.25 -11.30 1.56
N GLN A 44 4.78 -11.00 0.36
CA GLN A 44 5.36 -11.99 -0.53
C GLN A 44 6.61 -12.62 0.08
N MET A 45 7.52 -11.81 0.61
CA MET A 45 8.76 -12.28 1.24
C MET A 45 8.51 -13.18 2.44
N ASN A 46 7.44 -12.93 3.18
CA ASN A 46 7.04 -13.69 4.36
C ASN A 46 6.08 -14.86 4.06
N GLY A 47 5.77 -15.11 2.77
CA GLY A 47 4.93 -16.22 2.32
C GLY A 47 3.43 -16.05 2.59
N CYS A 48 2.97 -14.86 2.95
CA CYS A 48 1.55 -14.61 3.27
C CYS A 48 0.65 -14.81 2.05
N ILE A 49 1.15 -14.45 0.86
CA ILE A 49 0.40 -14.55 -0.40
C ILE A 49 0.16 -15.98 -0.90
N GLU A 50 0.85 -16.97 -0.33
CA GLU A 50 0.60 -18.39 -0.64
C GLU A 50 -0.82 -18.83 -0.21
N CYS A 51 -1.33 -18.21 0.86
CA CYS A 51 -2.62 -18.54 1.44
C CYS A 51 -3.64 -17.40 1.36
N HIS A 52 -3.20 -16.16 1.30
CA HIS A 52 -4.05 -14.97 1.27
C HIS A 52 -3.90 -14.20 -0.03
N THR A 53 -5.00 -13.67 -0.54
CA THR A 53 -4.99 -12.66 -1.60
C THR A 53 -5.65 -11.37 -1.10
N VAL A 54 -5.55 -10.29 -1.85
CA VAL A 54 -6.17 -9.02 -1.47
C VAL A 54 -7.69 -9.13 -1.47
N SER A 55 -8.30 -9.63 -2.55
CA SER A 55 -9.75 -9.53 -2.78
C SER A 55 -10.49 -10.87 -2.87
N ALA A 56 -9.80 -11.97 -3.12
CA ALA A 56 -10.44 -13.28 -3.29
C ALA A 56 -10.05 -14.24 -2.16
N THR A 57 -10.99 -15.08 -1.72
CA THR A 57 -10.69 -16.18 -0.81
C THR A 57 -9.96 -17.29 -1.55
N SER A 58 -8.79 -17.66 -1.06
CA SER A 58 -7.96 -18.74 -1.56
C SER A 58 -7.89 -19.88 -0.54
N VAL A 59 -6.73 -20.17 0.01
CA VAL A 59 -6.58 -21.09 1.16
C VAL A 59 -7.14 -20.42 2.41
N GLY A 60 -6.75 -19.17 2.66
CA GLY A 60 -7.25 -18.33 3.74
C GLY A 60 -8.24 -17.26 3.26
N PRO A 61 -8.85 -16.49 4.18
CA PRO A 61 -9.69 -15.36 3.85
C PRO A 61 -8.91 -14.28 3.10
N SER A 62 -9.57 -13.54 2.21
CA SER A 62 -8.96 -12.36 1.59
C SER A 62 -8.69 -11.27 2.64
N TRP A 63 -7.70 -10.41 2.37
CA TRP A 63 -7.41 -9.30 3.26
C TRP A 63 -8.57 -8.30 3.36
N LEU A 64 -9.29 -8.07 2.27
CA LEU A 64 -10.52 -7.27 2.30
C LEU A 64 -11.61 -7.89 3.19
N ALA A 65 -11.78 -9.21 3.16
CA ALA A 65 -12.73 -9.88 4.05
C ALA A 65 -12.30 -9.79 5.52
N ILE A 66 -11.00 -9.80 5.79
CA ILE A 66 -10.47 -9.58 7.15
C ILE A 66 -10.74 -8.14 7.57
N ALA A 67 -10.40 -7.16 6.76
CA ALA A 67 -10.65 -5.74 7.03
C ALA A 67 -12.15 -5.48 7.29
N GLU A 68 -13.03 -6.01 6.45
CA GLU A 68 -14.48 -5.87 6.59
C GLU A 68 -15.00 -6.47 7.89
N ARG A 69 -14.47 -7.62 8.31
CA ARG A 69 -14.89 -8.28 9.56
C ARG A 69 -14.58 -7.44 10.80
N TYR A 70 -13.51 -6.66 10.76
CA TYR A 70 -13.03 -5.88 11.91
C TYR A 70 -13.31 -4.38 11.78
N LYS A 71 -14.05 -3.92 10.78
CA LYS A 71 -14.27 -2.49 10.50
C LYS A 71 -14.96 -1.72 11.63
N GLU A 72 -15.82 -2.39 12.41
CA GLU A 72 -16.55 -1.79 13.53
C GLU A 72 -15.81 -1.94 14.86
N ALA A 73 -14.75 -2.74 14.92
CA ALA A 73 -13.97 -2.93 16.13
C ALA A 73 -12.98 -1.78 16.34
N PRO A 74 -12.67 -1.41 17.60
CA PRO A 74 -11.58 -0.49 17.86
C PRO A 74 -10.28 -0.98 17.22
N HIS A 75 -9.56 -0.10 16.50
CA HIS A 75 -8.36 -0.49 15.74
C HIS A 75 -7.33 -1.24 16.58
N ALA A 76 -7.06 -0.79 17.80
CA ALA A 76 -6.10 -1.43 18.69
C ALA A 76 -6.50 -2.85 19.07
N GLU A 77 -7.81 -3.11 19.26
CA GLU A 77 -8.34 -4.44 19.58
C GLU A 77 -8.23 -5.36 18.36
N ALA A 78 -8.69 -4.90 17.19
CA ALA A 78 -8.58 -5.64 15.94
C ALA A 78 -7.12 -6.01 15.64
N LYS A 79 -6.21 -5.03 15.78
CA LYS A 79 -4.76 -5.22 15.61
C LYS A 79 -4.22 -6.30 16.52
N ALA A 80 -4.52 -6.26 17.82
CA ALA A 80 -4.05 -7.23 18.79
C ALA A 80 -4.55 -8.66 18.46
N ILE A 81 -5.83 -8.80 18.07
CA ILE A 81 -6.42 -10.08 17.67
C ILE A 81 -5.72 -10.65 16.43
N LEU A 82 -5.46 -9.81 15.43
CA LEU A 82 -4.83 -10.23 14.18
C LEU A 82 -3.36 -10.59 14.39
N ILE A 83 -2.59 -9.78 15.12
CA ILE A 83 -1.21 -10.10 15.49
C ILE A 83 -1.15 -11.44 16.23
N ASN A 84 -2.00 -11.64 17.23
CA ASN A 84 -2.05 -12.91 17.96
C ASN A 84 -2.38 -14.10 17.02
N SER A 85 -3.25 -13.89 16.03
CA SER A 85 -3.63 -14.93 15.07
C SER A 85 -2.46 -15.31 14.15
N VAL A 86 -1.62 -14.35 13.75
CA VAL A 86 -0.41 -14.59 12.95
C VAL A 86 0.67 -15.24 13.80
N MET A 87 0.91 -14.72 15.00
CA MET A 87 1.97 -15.23 15.89
C MET A 87 1.74 -16.66 16.32
N ASN A 88 0.51 -16.99 16.73
CA ASN A 88 0.17 -18.26 17.38
C ASN A 88 -0.67 -19.18 16.48
N GLY A 89 -1.01 -18.75 15.28
CA GLY A 89 -1.92 -19.45 14.40
C GLY A 89 -3.39 -19.22 14.77
N SER A 90 -4.29 -19.60 13.87
CA SER A 90 -5.72 -19.51 14.10
C SER A 90 -6.47 -20.65 13.44
N LYS A 91 -7.42 -21.25 14.16
CA LYS A 91 -8.27 -22.36 13.68
C LYS A 91 -9.73 -22.04 13.95
N GLY A 92 -10.60 -22.39 12.98
CA GLY A 92 -12.05 -22.31 13.14
C GLY A 92 -12.66 -20.90 13.18
N LYS A 93 -11.88 -19.85 12.97
CA LYS A 93 -12.38 -18.46 12.97
C LYS A 93 -13.12 -18.08 11.68
N TRP A 94 -12.87 -18.80 10.59
CA TRP A 94 -13.42 -18.54 9.27
C TRP A 94 -14.08 -19.81 8.72
N LEU A 95 -15.41 -19.79 8.59
CA LEU A 95 -16.21 -20.95 8.16
C LEU A 95 -16.00 -21.32 6.69
N THR A 96 -15.56 -20.37 5.88
CA THR A 96 -15.35 -20.55 4.43
C THR A 96 -13.95 -21.06 4.09
N TRP A 97 -13.10 -21.28 5.07
CA TRP A 97 -11.76 -21.76 4.82
C TRP A 97 -11.76 -23.25 4.43
N LYS A 98 -11.27 -23.51 3.23
CA LYS A 98 -11.25 -24.86 2.66
C LYS A 98 -10.10 -25.75 3.17
N GLY A 99 -9.14 -25.18 3.89
CA GLY A 99 -7.91 -25.86 4.30
C GLY A 99 -8.00 -26.72 5.56
N GLY A 100 -9.08 -26.62 6.36
CA GLY A 100 -9.30 -27.45 7.57
C GLY A 100 -8.30 -27.26 8.71
N GLU A 101 -7.04 -27.05 8.40
CA GLU A 101 -5.92 -26.97 9.35
C GLU A 101 -5.82 -25.63 10.09
N GLY A 102 -6.36 -24.55 9.53
CA GLY A 102 -6.21 -23.20 10.06
C GLY A 102 -4.91 -22.54 9.62
N MET A 103 -4.75 -21.26 9.96
CA MET A 103 -3.51 -20.55 9.74
C MET A 103 -2.44 -21.08 10.71
N PRO A 104 -1.26 -21.50 10.23
CA PRO A 104 -0.20 -21.98 11.11
C PRO A 104 0.41 -20.84 11.92
N PRO A 105 1.07 -21.13 13.06
CA PRO A 105 1.80 -20.11 13.82
C PRO A 105 3.04 -19.65 13.07
N LEU A 106 3.16 -18.33 12.83
CA LEU A 106 4.25 -17.72 12.09
C LEU A 106 5.23 -16.91 12.95
N GLY A 107 4.96 -16.72 14.22
CA GLY A 107 5.74 -15.86 15.11
C GLY A 107 7.21 -16.26 15.29
N ARG A 108 7.60 -17.49 14.90
CA ARG A 108 9.02 -17.92 14.89
C ARG A 108 9.71 -17.68 13.55
N ARG A 109 8.96 -17.37 12.48
CA ARG A 109 9.44 -17.30 11.11
C ARG A 109 9.39 -15.89 10.54
N VAL A 110 8.49 -15.07 11.05
CA VAL A 110 8.25 -13.71 10.59
C VAL A 110 8.57 -12.75 11.73
N ALA A 111 9.30 -11.68 11.43
CA ALA A 111 9.61 -10.65 12.41
C ALA A 111 8.31 -10.00 12.92
N GLN A 112 8.24 -9.70 14.21
CA GLN A 112 7.05 -9.09 14.80
C GLN A 112 6.70 -7.76 14.14
N GLN A 113 7.70 -6.94 13.82
CA GLN A 113 7.51 -5.67 13.14
C GLN A 113 6.82 -5.85 11.77
N ASP A 114 7.24 -6.85 10.98
CA ASP A 114 6.63 -7.16 9.68
C ASP A 114 5.16 -7.57 9.84
N ILE A 115 4.85 -8.34 10.88
CA ILE A 115 3.48 -8.75 11.21
C ILE A 115 2.64 -7.51 11.56
N GLU A 116 3.17 -6.60 12.37
CA GLU A 116 2.48 -5.38 12.79
C GLU A 116 2.19 -4.46 11.60
N GLU A 117 3.16 -4.26 10.71
CA GLU A 117 3.00 -3.46 9.48
C GLU A 117 1.96 -4.07 8.54
N LEU A 118 2.00 -5.38 8.34
CA LEU A 118 1.02 -6.08 7.49
C LEU A 118 -0.39 -6.05 8.08
N VAL A 119 -0.53 -6.18 9.38
CA VAL A 119 -1.84 -6.09 10.05
C VAL A 119 -2.41 -4.68 9.96
N ASP A 120 -1.61 -3.64 10.16
CA ASP A 120 -2.05 -2.26 9.99
C ASP A 120 -2.49 -1.98 8.55
N TYR A 121 -1.75 -2.48 7.57
CA TYR A 121 -2.12 -2.40 6.17
C TYR A 121 -3.47 -3.09 5.89
N ILE A 122 -3.64 -4.33 6.34
CA ILE A 122 -4.89 -5.07 6.15
C ILE A 122 -6.08 -4.30 6.74
N LEU A 123 -5.95 -3.78 7.96
CA LEU A 123 -7.01 -3.00 8.60
C LEU A 123 -7.31 -1.67 7.90
N SER A 124 -6.33 -1.10 7.18
CA SER A 124 -6.51 0.13 6.42
C SER A 124 -7.25 -0.05 5.09
N LEU A 125 -7.37 -1.28 4.57
CA LEU A 125 -7.92 -1.54 3.24
C LEU A 125 -9.38 -1.07 3.07
N ASN A 126 -10.18 -1.02 4.12
CA ASN A 126 -11.53 -0.48 4.06
C ASN A 126 -11.56 1.04 3.83
N ASN A 127 -10.54 1.76 4.24
CA ASN A 127 -10.45 3.22 4.09
C ASN A 127 -10.08 3.64 2.66
N HIS A 128 -9.58 2.71 1.83
CA HIS A 128 -9.17 2.95 0.45
C HIS A 128 -10.24 2.63 -0.59
N GLN A 129 -11.44 2.19 -0.16
CA GLN A 129 -12.53 1.83 -1.06
C GLN A 129 -13.62 2.92 -1.19
N GLY A 130 -13.37 4.11 -0.63
CA GLY A 130 -14.27 5.27 -0.70
C GLY A 130 -13.95 6.21 -1.85
#